data_872a79913d53491913fd8e19f5741001
#
_entry.id   872a79913d53491913fd8e19f5741001
#
_cell.length_a   1.000
_cell.length_b   1.000
_cell.length_c   1.000
_cell.angle_alpha   90.00
_cell.angle_beta   90.00
_cell.angle_gamma   90.00
#
_symmetry.space_group_name_H-M   'P 1'
#
loop_
_entity.id
_entity.type
_entity.pdbx_description
1 polymer ?
#
loop_
_entity_poly.entity_id
_entity_poly.type
_entity_poly.pdbx_seq_one_letter_code
_entity_poly.pdbx_strand_id
1 'polypeptide(L)' 'MRIVVVGAGKLGYSIAELLSNEQFDVVVVDHNEERLEVVKNNLDVLTVLANGASPITMNDPDIRGADILVACTAVD' A
#
# COMPACT_ATOMS: atom_id res chain seq x y z
N MET A 1 5.93 9.00 10.27
CA MET A 1 5.94 9.13 8.79
C MET A 1 4.98 8.13 8.20
N ARG A 2 4.09 8.57 7.34
CA ARG A 2 3.17 7.68 6.63
C ARG A 2 3.66 7.44 5.21
N ILE A 3 3.72 6.16 4.83
CA ILE A 3 4.17 5.72 3.52
C ILE A 3 3.06 4.94 2.86
N VAL A 4 2.67 5.35 1.65
CA VAL A 4 1.67 4.64 0.86
C VAL A 4 2.38 3.81 -0.20
N VAL A 5 2.10 2.51 -0.22
CA VAL A 5 2.63 1.58 -1.21
C VAL A 5 1.50 1.21 -2.16
N VAL A 6 1.61 1.60 -3.41
CA VAL A 6 0.62 1.30 -4.44
C VAL A 6 1.05 0.04 -5.18
N GLY A 7 0.27 -1.02 -5.00
CA GLY A 7 0.57 -2.33 -5.55
C GLY A 7 1.01 -3.31 -4.48
N ALA A 8 0.33 -4.46 -4.41
CA ALA A 8 0.58 -5.50 -3.41
C ALA A 8 1.12 -6.79 -4.01
N GLY A 9 1.77 -6.70 -5.17
CA GLY A 9 2.50 -7.82 -5.75
C GLY A 9 3.78 -8.10 -4.96
N LYS A 10 4.67 -8.92 -5.50
CA LYS A 10 5.89 -9.33 -4.79
C LYS A 10 6.72 -8.14 -4.32
N LEU A 11 6.93 -7.16 -5.19
CA LEU A 11 7.75 -5.99 -4.85
C LEU A 11 7.06 -5.15 -3.79
N GLY A 12 5.78 -4.84 -3.97
CA GLY A 12 5.03 -4.04 -3.01
C GLY A 12 4.94 -4.72 -1.65
N TYR A 13 4.73 -6.02 -1.62
CA TYR A 13 4.72 -6.80 -0.39
C TYR A 13 6.06 -6.69 0.34
N SER A 14 7.17 -6.90 -0.39
CA SER A 14 8.50 -6.85 0.21
C SER A 14 8.82 -5.47 0.78
N ILE A 15 8.45 -4.42 0.07
CA ILE A 15 8.66 -3.05 0.53
C ILE A 15 7.80 -2.76 1.75
N ALA A 16 6.53 -3.15 1.73
CA ALA A 16 5.62 -2.94 2.85
C ALA A 16 6.10 -3.70 4.10
N GLU A 17 6.59 -4.92 3.93
CA GLU A 17 7.15 -5.70 5.02
C GLU A 17 8.35 -5.00 5.64
N LEU A 18 9.29 -4.56 4.82
CA LEU A 18 10.48 -3.86 5.29
C LEU A 18 10.11 -2.60 6.06
N LEU A 19 9.20 -1.80 5.51
CA LEU A 19 8.80 -0.54 6.13
C LEU A 19 8.00 -0.75 7.41
N SER A 20 7.14 -1.77 7.46
CA SER A 20 6.38 -2.05 8.68
C SER A 20 7.30 -2.53 9.81
N ASN A 21 8.35 -3.25 9.48
CA ASN A 21 9.35 -3.68 10.46
C ASN A 21 10.16 -2.50 11.02
N GLU A 22 10.27 -1.42 10.26
CA GLU A 22 10.91 -0.18 10.72
C GLU A 22 9.94 0.73 11.47
N GLN A 23 8.73 0.26 11.74
CA GLN A 23 7.69 0.96 12.49
C GLN A 23 7.17 2.22 11.81
N PHE A 24 7.27 2.31 10.50
CA PHE A 24 6.58 3.35 9.74
C PHE A 24 5.09 3.02 9.66
N ASP A 25 4.28 4.06 9.50
CA ASP A 25 2.85 3.93 9.28
C ASP A 25 2.62 3.64 7.79
N VAL A 26 2.36 2.38 7.46
CA VAL A 26 2.29 1.91 6.07
C VAL A 26 0.84 1.68 5.64
N VAL A 27 0.49 2.19 4.47
CA VAL A 27 -0.80 1.95 3.81
C VAL A 27 -0.52 1.28 2.47
N VAL A 28 -1.13 0.12 2.24
CA VAL A 28 -0.97 -0.61 0.97
C VAL A 28 -2.27 -0.50 0.17
N VAL A 29 -2.15 -0.06 -1.07
CA VAL A 29 -3.28 0.11 -1.99
C VAL A 29 -3.15 -0.88 -3.13
N ASP A 30 -4.21 -1.63 -3.41
CA ASP A 30 -4.28 -2.51 -4.57
C ASP A 30 -5.74 -2.66 -5.01
N HIS A 31 -5.96 -3.00 -6.25
CA HIS A 31 -7.29 -3.29 -6.78
C HIS A 31 -7.67 -4.76 -6.62
N ASN A 32 -6.75 -5.60 -6.16
CA ASN A 32 -6.96 -7.03 -5.98
C ASN A 32 -7.14 -7.34 -4.49
N GLU A 33 -8.36 -7.73 -4.14
CA GLU A 33 -8.72 -8.02 -2.75
C GLU A 33 -7.91 -9.18 -2.17
N GLU A 34 -7.62 -10.20 -2.96
CA GLU A 34 -6.87 -11.37 -2.50
C GLU A 34 -5.44 -11.00 -2.12
N ARG A 35 -4.80 -10.11 -2.88
CA ARG A 35 -3.46 -9.61 -2.55
C ARG A 35 -3.47 -8.82 -1.26
N LEU A 36 -4.48 -7.99 -1.06
CA LEU A 36 -4.62 -7.22 0.17
C LEU A 36 -4.84 -8.10 1.39
N GLU A 37 -5.60 -9.20 1.23
CA GLU A 37 -5.79 -10.16 2.31
C GLU A 37 -4.46 -10.79 2.76
N VAL A 38 -3.60 -11.15 1.81
CA VAL A 38 -2.28 -11.70 2.13
C VAL A 38 -1.45 -10.69 2.90
N VAL A 39 -1.43 -9.45 2.45
CA VAL A 39 -0.70 -8.37 3.12
C VAL A 39 -1.25 -8.14 4.52
N LYS A 40 -2.55 -8.01 4.65
CA LYS A 40 -3.22 -7.72 5.92
C LYS A 40 -3.00 -8.83 6.95
N ASN A 41 -3.00 -10.09 6.50
CA ASN A 41 -2.85 -11.23 7.40
C ASN A 41 -1.40 -11.43 7.86
N ASN A 42 -0.43 -10.88 7.16
CA ASN A 42 0.99 -11.11 7.43
C ASN A 42 1.73 -9.87 7.92
N LEU A 43 1.21 -8.69 7.65
CA LEU A 43 1.88 -7.42 7.98
C LEU A 43 0.97 -6.53 8.81
N ASP A 44 1.58 -5.71 9.65
CA ASP A 44 0.87 -4.69 10.43
C ASP A 44 0.77 -3.41 9.63
N VAL A 45 -0.13 -3.39 8.67
CA VAL A 45 -0.34 -2.27 7.76
C VAL A 45 -1.83 -2.03 7.52
N LEU A 46 -2.17 -0.81 7.10
CA LEU A 46 -3.52 -0.52 6.61
C LEU A 46 -3.61 -0.94 5.14
N THR A 47 -4.79 -1.36 4.72
CA THR A 47 -5.03 -1.73 3.33
C THR A 47 -6.20 -0.94 2.77
N VAL A 48 -6.07 -0.54 1.50
CA VAL A 48 -7.12 0.18 0.77
C VAL A 48 -7.37 -0.55 -0.55
N LEU A 49 -8.61 -1.03 -0.72
CA LEU A 49 -9.02 -1.69 -1.95
C LEU A 49 -9.49 -0.63 -2.95
N ALA A 50 -8.62 -0.24 -3.85
CA ALA A 50 -8.92 0.78 -4.85
C ALA A 50 -7.87 0.78 -5.94
N ASN A 51 -8.20 1.41 -7.06
CA ASN A 51 -7.22 1.68 -8.11
C ASN A 51 -6.38 2.88 -7.68
N GLY A 52 -5.09 2.66 -7.44
CA GLY A 52 -4.18 3.69 -6.94
C GLY A 52 -4.03 4.90 -7.86
N ALA A 53 -4.37 4.78 -9.14
CA ALA A 53 -4.33 5.88 -10.09
C ALA A 53 -5.65 6.66 -10.17
N SER A 54 -6.70 6.19 -9.49
CA SER A 54 -8.01 6.83 -9.51
C SER A 54 -7.98 8.16 -8.74
N PRO A 55 -8.61 9.23 -9.27
CA PRO A 55 -8.76 10.48 -8.52
C PRO A 55 -9.48 10.28 -7.18
N ILE A 56 -10.42 9.35 -7.09
CA ILE A 56 -11.12 9.04 -5.85
C ILE A 56 -10.14 8.48 -4.82
N THR A 57 -9.28 7.57 -5.24
CA THR A 57 -8.25 6.99 -4.38
C THR A 57 -7.25 8.06 -3.93
N MET A 58 -6.81 8.93 -4.83
CA MET A 58 -5.86 9.99 -4.50
C MET A 58 -6.44 11.03 -3.53
N ASN A 59 -7.76 11.10 -3.39
CA ASN A 59 -8.42 11.97 -2.43
C ASN A 59 -8.74 11.27 -1.10
N ASP A 60 -8.43 9.99 -0.97
CA ASP A 60 -8.61 9.26 0.29
C ASP A 60 -7.74 9.89 1.37
N PRO A 61 -8.30 10.20 2.57
CA PRO A 61 -7.53 10.84 3.65
C PRO A 61 -6.28 10.06 4.04
N ASP A 62 -6.32 8.73 4.03
CA ASP A 62 -5.16 7.91 4.37
C ASP A 62 -4.03 8.06 3.35
N ILE A 63 -4.38 8.33 2.10
CA ILE A 63 -3.42 8.49 1.02
C ILE A 63 -2.93 9.93 0.93
N ARG A 64 -3.83 10.90 1.08
CA ARG A 64 -3.47 12.32 1.04
C ARG A 64 -2.54 12.73 2.17
N GLY A 65 -2.63 12.05 3.31
CA GLY A 65 -1.75 12.30 4.45
C GLY A 65 -0.39 11.63 4.34
N ALA A 66 -0.08 11.01 3.21
CA ALA A 66 1.20 10.32 3.03
C ALA A 66 2.36 11.29 2.87
N ASP A 67 3.46 10.97 3.54
CA ASP A 67 4.72 11.69 3.36
C ASP A 67 5.45 11.19 2.11
N ILE A 68 5.31 9.90 1.82
CA ILE A 68 5.95 9.25 0.68
C ILE A 68 4.93 8.33 0.00
N LEU A 69 4.92 8.34 -1.32
CA LEU A 69 4.12 7.40 -2.10
C LEU A 69 5.06 6.58 -2.98
N VAL A 70 5.01 5.26 -2.83
CA VAL A 70 5.84 4.33 -3.60
C VAL A 70 4.94 3.57 -4.57
N ALA A 71 5.15 3.75 -5.85
CA ALA A 71 4.38 3.03 -6.88
C ALA A 71 5.11 1.74 -7.21
N CYS A 72 4.50 0.62 -6.82
CA CYS A 72 5.01 -0.73 -7.09
C CYS A 72 4.07 -1.49 -8.03
N THR A 73 3.35 -0.76 -8.87
CA THR A 73 2.50 -1.38 -9.88
C THR A 73 3.41 -2.07 -10.88
N ALA A 74 3.50 -3.36 -10.73
CA ALA A 74 4.36 -4.14 -11.59
C ALA A 74 3.87 -4.07 -13.02
N VAL A 75 4.75 -3.62 -13.87
CA VAL A 75 4.67 -4.00 -15.28
C VAL A 75 5.36 -5.35 -15.36
N ASP A 76 4.58 -6.36 -15.09
CA ASP A 76 5.10 -7.71 -15.23
C ASP A 76 5.22 -8.08 -16.69
#